data_19186141ab361f7962513e469c5244b8
#
_entry.id   19186141ab361f7962513e469c5244b8
#
_cell.length_a   1.000
_cell.length_b   1.000
_cell.length_c   1.000
_cell.angle_alpha   90.00
_cell.angle_beta   90.00
_cell.angle_gamma   90.00
#
_symmetry.space_group_name_H-M   'P 1'
#
loop_
_entity.id
_entity.type
_entity.pdbx_description
1 polymer ?
#
loop_
_entity_poly.entity_id
_entity_poly.type
_entity_poly.pdbx_seq_one_letter_code
_entity_poly.pdbx_strand_id
1 'polypeptide(L)'
;ILFAGYRANRVRIWLAPEQYEDGYQTVQSLYAVGSGGVFGLGFENSVQKKGFIPESHNDMIFSVICEELGIAGAVLILILFVILTYRLAVIAMNAQDRFGSLMVTGVMAHIAVQFLINACVVTNTIPPTGVPMPFISYGSSIIFILMEMGIVMSVARDTSIVK
;
A
#
# COMPACT_ATOMS: atom_id res chain seq x y z
N ILE A 1 -29.84 1.40 -2.94
CA ILE A 1 -30.16 1.71 -1.52
C ILE A 1 -29.20 0.94 -0.59
N LEU A 2 -28.94 -0.36 -0.78
CA LEU A 2 -28.03 -1.18 0.03
C LEU A 2 -26.57 -0.66 0.01
N PHE A 3 -26.06 -0.27 -1.15
CA PHE A 3 -24.70 0.28 -1.30
C PHE A 3 -24.52 1.65 -0.63
N ALA A 4 -25.56 2.46 -0.55
CA ALA A 4 -25.51 3.76 0.12
C ALA A 4 -25.39 3.59 1.66
N GLY A 5 -26.08 2.60 2.23
CA GLY A 5 -26.00 2.28 3.66
C GLY A 5 -24.63 1.77 4.08
N TYR A 6 -24.02 0.86 3.30
CA TYR A 6 -22.70 0.32 3.57
C TYR A 6 -21.59 1.40 3.51
N ARG A 7 -21.63 2.26 2.49
CA ARG A 7 -20.68 3.39 2.38
C ARG A 7 -20.84 4.41 3.50
N ALA A 8 -22.08 4.74 3.86
CA ALA A 8 -22.37 5.65 4.97
C ALA A 8 -21.85 5.09 6.31
N ASN A 9 -21.96 3.77 6.53
CA ASN A 9 -21.44 3.13 7.73
C ASN A 9 -19.90 3.23 7.80
N ARG A 10 -19.19 2.99 6.69
CA ARG A 10 -17.71 3.15 6.64
C ARG A 10 -17.26 4.58 6.94
N VAL A 11 -17.99 5.59 6.46
CA VAL A 11 -17.69 7.00 6.78
C VAL A 11 -17.93 7.30 8.26
N ARG A 12 -18.97 6.74 8.86
CA ARG A 12 -19.23 6.90 10.31
C ARG A 12 -18.13 6.25 11.15
N ILE A 13 -17.72 5.04 10.81
CA ILE A 13 -16.60 4.34 11.46
C ILE A 13 -15.30 5.13 11.32
N TRP A 14 -15.03 5.70 10.15
CA TRP A 14 -13.86 6.54 9.92
C TRP A 14 -13.82 7.80 10.81
N LEU A 15 -14.97 8.47 10.98
CA LEU A 15 -15.05 9.68 11.79
C LEU A 15 -14.97 9.42 13.31
N ALA A 16 -15.42 8.26 13.78
CA ALA A 16 -15.41 7.89 15.18
C ALA A 16 -15.16 6.39 15.37
N PRO A 17 -13.94 5.89 15.03
CA PRO A 17 -13.67 4.46 15.02
C PRO A 17 -13.77 3.80 16.40
N GLU A 18 -13.55 4.54 17.47
CA GLU A 18 -13.64 4.05 18.85
C GLU A 18 -15.08 3.72 19.31
N GLN A 19 -16.08 4.25 18.61
CA GLN A 19 -17.50 4.08 18.99
C GLN A 19 -18.16 2.85 18.35
N TYR A 20 -17.49 2.20 17.41
CA TYR A 20 -18.04 1.10 16.62
C TYR A 20 -17.13 -0.14 16.72
N GLU A 21 -17.75 -1.31 16.88
CA GLU A 21 -17.00 -2.58 16.90
C GLU A 21 -16.21 -2.81 15.60
N ASP A 22 -16.78 -2.45 14.45
CA ASP A 22 -16.13 -2.52 13.15
C ASP A 22 -14.95 -1.51 13.00
N GLY A 23 -14.83 -0.53 13.89
CA GLY A 23 -13.72 0.43 13.95
C GLY A 23 -12.48 -0.09 14.69
N TYR A 24 -12.60 -1.24 15.38
CA TYR A 24 -11.52 -1.82 16.17
C TYR A 24 -10.21 -1.98 15.38
N GLN A 25 -10.28 -2.47 14.14
CA GLN A 25 -9.13 -2.64 13.27
C GLN A 25 -8.41 -1.30 12.98
N THR A 26 -9.17 -0.23 12.74
CA THR A 26 -8.63 1.12 12.51
C THR A 26 -7.94 1.67 13.75
N VAL A 27 -8.55 1.49 14.93
CA VAL A 27 -7.99 1.93 16.21
C VAL A 27 -6.68 1.21 16.51
N GLN A 28 -6.64 -0.11 16.33
CA GLN A 28 -5.43 -0.90 16.55
C GLN A 28 -4.32 -0.55 15.54
N SER A 29 -4.69 -0.25 14.29
CA SER A 29 -3.75 0.26 13.27
C SER A 29 -3.11 1.59 13.70
N LEU A 30 -3.90 2.52 14.24
CA LEU A 30 -3.40 3.80 14.75
C LEU A 30 -2.48 3.60 15.98
N TYR A 31 -2.82 2.67 16.88
CA TYR A 31 -1.94 2.33 18.00
C TYR A 31 -0.62 1.73 17.51
N ALA A 32 -0.64 0.84 16.51
CA ALA A 32 0.57 0.31 15.90
C ALA A 32 1.47 1.41 15.34
N VAL A 33 0.89 2.34 14.54
CA VAL A 33 1.63 3.48 13.99
C VAL A 33 2.19 4.38 15.10
N GLY A 34 1.40 4.64 16.15
CA GLY A 34 1.79 5.52 17.26
C GLY A 34 2.84 4.91 18.20
N SER A 35 2.81 3.58 18.41
CA SER A 35 3.72 2.88 19.32
C SER A 35 5.13 2.68 18.75
N GLY A 36 5.28 2.69 17.42
CA GLY A 36 6.56 2.43 16.77
C GLY A 36 7.65 3.49 17.01
N GLY A 37 7.30 4.73 17.36
CA GLY A 37 8.26 5.80 17.56
C GLY A 37 9.16 6.02 16.34
N VAL A 38 10.42 6.47 16.56
CA VAL A 38 11.35 6.76 15.47
C VAL A 38 11.99 5.49 14.90
N PHE A 39 12.41 4.56 15.75
CA PHE A 39 13.20 3.37 15.37
C PHE A 39 12.42 2.04 15.46
N GLY A 40 11.14 2.09 15.86
CA GLY A 40 10.32 0.90 16.02
C GLY A 40 10.61 0.11 17.31
N LEU A 41 9.76 -0.89 17.55
CA LEU A 41 9.91 -1.84 18.68
C LEU A 41 10.88 -2.99 18.34
N GLY A 42 11.38 -3.04 17.12
CA GLY A 42 12.23 -4.11 16.61
C GLY A 42 11.45 -5.18 15.84
N PHE A 43 12.17 -5.89 14.96
CA PHE A 43 11.61 -6.92 14.10
C PHE A 43 10.98 -8.06 14.93
N GLU A 44 9.79 -8.52 14.54
CA GLU A 44 8.96 -9.52 15.24
C GLU A 44 8.43 -9.13 16.63
N ASN A 45 8.71 -7.91 17.11
CA ASN A 45 8.24 -7.42 18.40
C ASN A 45 6.91 -6.64 18.34
N SER A 46 6.24 -6.60 17.17
CA SER A 46 4.91 -6.02 17.07
C SER A 46 3.94 -6.71 18.03
N VAL A 47 3.32 -5.95 18.90
CA VAL A 47 2.29 -6.39 19.84
C VAL A 47 0.96 -6.56 19.08
N GLN A 48 0.68 -5.65 18.18
CA GLN A 48 -0.58 -5.59 17.43
C GLN A 48 -0.73 -6.75 16.43
N LYS A 49 0.38 -7.24 15.85
CA LYS A 49 0.42 -8.43 14.99
C LYS A 49 0.00 -9.72 15.71
N LYS A 50 0.25 -9.83 17.01
CA LYS A 50 0.03 -11.06 17.80
C LYS A 50 -1.42 -11.30 18.21
N GLY A 51 -2.40 -10.77 17.49
CA GLY A 51 -3.82 -11.09 17.65
C GLY A 51 -4.75 -9.90 17.84
N PHE A 52 -4.25 -8.67 17.82
CA PHE A 52 -5.05 -7.46 17.96
C PHE A 52 -5.54 -6.89 16.63
N ILE A 53 -4.79 -7.07 15.53
CA ILE A 53 -5.23 -6.62 14.20
C ILE A 53 -5.70 -7.83 13.39
N PRO A 54 -7.02 -7.98 13.14
CA PRO A 54 -7.53 -8.91 12.17
C PRO A 54 -6.93 -8.58 10.80
N GLU A 55 -6.55 -9.59 10.02
CA GLU A 55 -5.98 -9.38 8.67
C GLU A 55 -4.72 -8.50 8.62
N SER A 56 -3.89 -8.51 9.69
CA SER A 56 -2.65 -7.75 9.80
C SER A 56 -1.67 -7.98 8.64
N HIS A 57 -1.80 -9.10 7.92
CA HIS A 57 -0.93 -9.47 6.80
C HIS A 57 -1.45 -8.96 5.44
N ASN A 58 -2.67 -8.44 5.38
CA ASN A 58 -3.31 -7.97 4.13
C ASN A 58 -3.23 -6.44 4.01
N ASP A 59 -4.33 -5.76 4.30
CA ASP A 59 -4.48 -4.32 4.08
C ASP A 59 -3.87 -3.45 5.18
N MET A 60 -3.61 -4.01 6.37
CA MET A 60 -3.00 -3.29 7.50
C MET A 60 -1.51 -3.60 7.72
N ILE A 61 -0.84 -4.24 6.76
CA ILE A 61 0.59 -4.59 6.91
C ILE A 61 1.48 -3.36 7.12
N PHE A 62 1.13 -2.21 6.56
CA PHE A 62 1.89 -0.97 6.72
C PHE A 62 1.90 -0.48 8.18
N SER A 63 0.80 -0.68 8.94
CA SER A 63 0.79 -0.34 10.38
C SER A 63 1.76 -1.21 11.18
N VAL A 64 1.85 -2.49 10.86
CA VAL A 64 2.81 -3.42 11.49
C VAL A 64 4.25 -2.98 11.19
N ILE A 65 4.53 -2.56 9.95
CA ILE A 65 5.85 -2.04 9.57
C ILE A 65 6.18 -0.77 10.34
N CYS A 66 5.21 0.14 10.50
CA CYS A 66 5.40 1.34 11.33
C CYS A 66 5.65 1.00 12.80
N GLU A 67 5.04 -0.05 13.34
CA GLU A 67 5.27 -0.51 14.72
C GLU A 67 6.66 -1.14 14.88
N GLU A 68 7.05 -2.05 13.97
CA GLU A 68 8.31 -2.79 14.06
C GLU A 68 9.54 -1.95 13.71
N LEU A 69 9.46 -1.13 12.66
CA LEU A 69 10.60 -0.34 12.12
C LEU A 69 10.49 1.17 12.41
N GLY A 70 9.39 1.61 12.99
CA GLY A 70 9.14 3.01 13.31
C GLY A 70 8.99 3.91 12.09
N ILE A 71 9.09 5.22 12.32
CA ILE A 71 9.05 6.24 11.27
C ILE A 71 10.19 6.03 10.26
N ALA A 72 11.37 5.60 10.71
CA ALA A 72 12.51 5.34 9.82
C ALA A 72 12.18 4.26 8.77
N GLY A 73 11.51 3.16 9.17
CA GLY A 73 11.06 2.12 8.26
C GLY A 73 9.98 2.60 7.31
N ALA A 74 9.00 3.35 7.81
CA ALA A 74 7.94 3.93 6.97
C ALA A 74 8.52 4.87 5.90
N VAL A 75 9.45 5.75 6.27
CA VAL A 75 10.14 6.66 5.34
C VAL A 75 10.98 5.90 4.33
N LEU A 76 11.69 4.86 4.75
CA LEU A 76 12.46 4.00 3.84
C LEU A 76 11.55 3.37 2.76
N ILE A 77 10.43 2.81 3.15
CA ILE A 77 9.46 2.22 2.21
C ILE A 77 8.91 3.29 1.26
N LEU A 78 8.54 4.47 1.77
CA LEU A 78 8.09 5.58 0.93
C LEU A 78 9.14 5.97 -0.10
N ILE A 79 10.40 6.09 0.28
CA ILE A 79 11.52 6.39 -0.63
C ILE A 79 11.65 5.30 -1.71
N LEU A 80 11.55 4.02 -1.34
CA LEU A 80 11.61 2.92 -2.31
C LEU A 80 10.47 2.98 -3.32
N PHE A 81 9.24 3.30 -2.89
CA PHE A 81 8.10 3.48 -3.81
C PHE A 81 8.26 4.70 -4.70
N VAL A 82 8.81 5.81 -4.21
CA VAL A 82 9.12 6.99 -5.03
C VAL A 82 10.17 6.65 -6.09
N ILE A 83 11.24 5.94 -5.71
CA ILE A 83 12.28 5.49 -6.66
C ILE A 83 11.66 4.55 -7.70
N LEU A 84 10.84 3.58 -7.29
CA LEU A 84 10.16 2.66 -8.19
C LEU A 84 9.29 3.41 -9.20
N THR A 85 8.41 4.31 -8.72
CA THR A 85 7.53 5.11 -9.57
C THR A 85 8.32 5.97 -10.54
N TYR A 86 9.41 6.60 -10.10
CA TYR A 86 10.31 7.36 -10.96
C TYR A 86 10.94 6.48 -12.06
N ARG A 87 11.41 5.28 -11.70
CA ARG A 87 11.99 4.33 -12.69
C ARG A 87 10.96 3.87 -13.72
N LEU A 88 9.72 3.60 -13.28
CA LEU A 88 8.62 3.26 -14.19
C LEU A 88 8.30 4.43 -15.14
N ALA A 89 8.30 5.68 -14.65
CA ALA A 89 8.11 6.86 -15.48
C ALA A 89 9.22 6.99 -16.54
N VAL A 90 10.49 6.76 -16.16
CA VAL A 90 11.60 6.78 -17.11
C VAL A 90 11.45 5.71 -18.19
N ILE A 91 11.02 4.48 -17.83
CA ILE A 91 10.77 3.42 -18.82
C ILE A 91 9.62 3.83 -19.75
N ALA A 92 8.52 4.37 -19.22
CA ALA A 92 7.39 4.80 -20.02
C ALA A 92 7.76 5.90 -21.02
N MET A 93 8.58 6.88 -20.60
CA MET A 93 9.04 7.98 -21.48
C MET A 93 10.01 7.52 -22.58
N ASN A 94 10.78 6.45 -22.34
CA ASN A 94 11.75 5.93 -23.30
C ASN A 94 11.22 4.73 -24.11
N ALA A 95 9.95 4.33 -23.94
CA ALA A 95 9.37 3.24 -24.71
C ALA A 95 9.36 3.55 -26.22
N GLN A 96 9.62 2.53 -27.04
CA GLN A 96 9.73 2.69 -28.50
C GLN A 96 8.40 3.01 -29.18
N ASP A 97 7.33 2.46 -28.63
CA ASP A 97 5.98 2.62 -29.15
C ASP A 97 5.03 3.25 -28.12
N ARG A 98 3.97 3.87 -28.60
CA ARG A 98 2.95 4.50 -27.74
C ARG A 98 2.19 3.49 -26.90
N PHE A 99 2.03 2.26 -27.41
CA PHE A 99 1.30 1.23 -26.70
C PHE A 99 2.07 0.76 -25.47
N GLY A 100 3.35 0.45 -25.59
CA GLY A 100 4.23 0.10 -24.47
C GLY A 100 4.32 1.21 -23.44
N SER A 101 4.46 2.47 -23.89
CA SER A 101 4.46 3.65 -23.01
C SER A 101 3.17 3.76 -22.19
N LEU A 102 2.00 3.59 -22.80
CA LEU A 102 0.71 3.64 -22.09
C LEU A 102 0.54 2.47 -21.12
N MET A 103 0.97 1.26 -21.48
CA MET A 103 0.93 0.09 -20.58
C MET A 103 1.75 0.34 -19.32
N VAL A 104 3.01 0.77 -19.47
CA VAL A 104 3.89 1.07 -18.32
C VAL A 104 3.34 2.21 -17.48
N THR A 105 2.77 3.24 -18.12
CA THR A 105 2.11 4.35 -17.39
C THR A 105 0.90 3.85 -16.58
N GLY A 106 0.11 2.93 -17.12
CA GLY A 106 -1.00 2.30 -16.42
C GLY A 106 -0.54 1.52 -15.17
N VAL A 107 0.49 0.69 -15.32
CA VAL A 107 1.09 -0.05 -14.21
C VAL A 107 1.65 0.90 -13.14
N MET A 108 2.38 1.93 -13.57
CA MET A 108 2.91 2.96 -12.67
C MET A 108 1.80 3.64 -11.86
N ALA A 109 0.73 4.07 -12.54
CA ALA A 109 -0.39 4.73 -11.89
C ALA A 109 -1.11 3.78 -10.90
N HIS A 110 -1.31 2.51 -11.28
CA HIS A 110 -1.91 1.50 -10.42
C HIS A 110 -1.10 1.31 -9.13
N ILE A 111 0.20 1.03 -9.23
CA ILE A 111 1.07 0.81 -8.07
C ILE A 111 1.13 2.06 -7.18
N ALA A 112 1.29 3.26 -7.77
CA ALA A 112 1.38 4.50 -7.01
C ALA A 112 0.08 4.82 -6.26
N VAL A 113 -1.07 4.71 -6.93
CA VAL A 113 -2.38 4.98 -6.32
C VAL A 113 -2.70 3.95 -5.24
N GLN A 114 -2.42 2.66 -5.49
CA GLN A 114 -2.66 1.60 -4.51
C GLN A 114 -1.83 1.80 -3.24
N PHE A 115 -0.55 2.14 -3.37
CA PHE A 115 0.31 2.48 -2.24
C PHE A 115 -0.21 3.68 -1.45
N LEU A 116 -0.55 4.78 -2.14
CA LEU A 116 -1.07 5.99 -1.49
C LEU A 116 -2.38 5.73 -0.75
N ILE A 117 -3.33 5.01 -1.37
CA ILE A 117 -4.59 4.65 -0.74
C ILE A 117 -4.33 3.83 0.54
N ASN A 118 -3.48 2.80 0.48
CA ASN A 118 -3.18 1.98 1.65
C ASN A 118 -2.55 2.82 2.77
N ALA A 119 -1.55 3.65 2.47
CA ALA A 119 -0.92 4.53 3.46
C ALA A 119 -1.93 5.51 4.10
N CYS A 120 -2.84 6.08 3.31
CA CYS A 120 -3.90 6.97 3.82
C CYS A 120 -4.94 6.23 4.66
N VAL A 121 -5.27 4.98 4.34
CA VAL A 121 -6.18 4.15 5.16
C VAL A 121 -5.56 3.84 6.50
N VAL A 122 -4.31 3.37 6.53
CA VAL A 122 -3.59 2.99 7.75
C VAL A 122 -3.41 4.18 8.70
N THR A 123 -3.23 5.38 8.16
CA THR A 123 -3.15 6.63 8.93
C THR A 123 -4.51 7.26 9.24
N ASN A 124 -5.61 6.56 8.94
CA ASN A 124 -6.98 7.07 9.10
C ASN A 124 -7.25 8.43 8.41
N THR A 125 -6.49 8.77 7.36
CA THR A 125 -6.70 9.98 6.57
C THR A 125 -7.91 9.83 5.65
N ILE A 126 -8.22 8.61 5.19
CA ILE A 126 -9.39 8.27 4.39
C ILE A 126 -10.11 7.06 5.00
N PRO A 127 -11.41 6.85 4.68
CA PRO A 127 -12.16 5.69 5.15
C PRO A 127 -11.51 4.37 4.74
N PRO A 128 -11.64 3.29 5.55
CA PRO A 128 -11.05 1.99 5.24
C PRO A 128 -11.61 1.43 3.92
N THR A 129 -10.71 1.06 3.01
CA THR A 129 -11.06 0.59 1.65
C THR A 129 -10.76 -0.89 1.43
N GLY A 130 -9.91 -1.52 2.23
CA GLY A 130 -9.46 -2.90 2.04
C GLY A 130 -8.51 -3.08 0.85
N VAL A 131 -7.82 -2.02 0.43
CA VAL A 131 -6.85 -2.08 -0.66
C VAL A 131 -5.50 -2.53 -0.10
N PRO A 132 -4.95 -3.68 -0.55
CA PRO A 132 -3.69 -4.20 -0.04
C PRO A 132 -2.50 -3.35 -0.50
N MET A 133 -1.41 -3.37 0.25
CA MET A 133 -0.17 -2.67 -0.11
C MET A 133 0.58 -3.43 -1.21
N PRO A 134 1.02 -2.76 -2.30
CA PRO A 134 1.75 -3.42 -3.38
C PRO A 134 3.04 -4.08 -2.89
N PHE A 135 3.37 -5.27 -3.40
CA PHE A 135 4.57 -6.07 -3.12
C PHE A 135 4.71 -6.62 -1.69
N ILE A 136 4.05 -6.02 -0.70
CA ILE A 136 4.27 -6.32 0.72
C ILE A 136 3.10 -7.11 1.31
N SER A 137 1.86 -6.79 0.92
CA SER A 137 0.67 -7.49 1.41
C SER A 137 0.61 -8.92 0.91
N TYR A 138 0.22 -9.82 1.80
CA TYR A 138 0.00 -11.22 1.47
C TYR A 138 -1.28 -11.40 0.62
N GLY A 139 -1.24 -12.35 -0.33
CA GLY A 139 -2.42 -12.76 -1.10
C GLY A 139 -2.27 -12.67 -2.61
N SER A 140 -3.40 -12.76 -3.33
CA SER A 140 -3.45 -12.76 -4.80
C SER A 140 -2.96 -11.46 -5.45
N SER A 141 -2.95 -10.35 -4.73
CA SER A 141 -2.45 -9.05 -5.20
C SER A 141 -0.99 -9.11 -5.66
N ILE A 142 -0.15 -9.93 -5.01
CA ILE A 142 1.25 -10.12 -5.40
C ILE A 142 1.35 -10.69 -6.82
N ILE A 143 0.50 -11.66 -7.18
CA ILE A 143 0.52 -12.29 -8.50
C ILE A 143 0.21 -11.27 -9.57
N PHE A 144 -0.82 -10.43 -9.37
CA PHE A 144 -1.18 -9.37 -10.32
C PHE A 144 -0.03 -8.37 -10.51
N ILE A 145 0.58 -7.92 -9.43
CA ILE A 145 1.70 -6.96 -9.49
C ILE A 145 2.92 -7.59 -10.18
N LEU A 146 3.21 -8.86 -9.95
CA LEU A 146 4.31 -9.55 -10.65
C LEU A 146 4.03 -9.69 -12.14
N MET A 147 2.78 -9.94 -12.56
CA MET A 147 2.39 -9.94 -13.97
C MET A 147 2.55 -8.54 -14.59
N GLU A 148 2.12 -7.48 -13.91
CA GLU A 148 2.33 -6.10 -14.35
C GLU A 148 3.80 -5.76 -14.50
N MET A 149 4.65 -6.17 -13.56
CA MET A 149 6.10 -5.99 -13.66
C MET A 149 6.71 -6.79 -14.81
N GLY A 150 6.16 -7.95 -15.18
CA GLY A 150 6.53 -8.70 -16.36
C GLY A 150 6.31 -7.89 -17.66
N ILE A 151 5.17 -7.18 -17.75
CA ILE A 151 4.87 -6.27 -18.87
C ILE A 151 5.92 -5.14 -18.94
N VAL A 152 6.19 -4.50 -17.80
CA VAL A 152 7.18 -3.43 -17.70
C VAL A 152 8.58 -3.91 -18.15
N MET A 153 8.98 -5.10 -17.71
CA MET A 153 10.27 -5.69 -18.10
C MET A 153 10.35 -5.99 -19.62
N SER A 154 9.25 -6.42 -20.24
CA SER A 154 9.20 -6.63 -21.69
C SER A 154 9.43 -5.31 -22.43
N VAL A 155 8.71 -4.24 -22.09
CA VAL A 155 8.88 -2.91 -22.70
C VAL A 155 10.28 -2.36 -22.45
N ALA A 156 10.83 -2.51 -21.24
CA ALA A 156 12.17 -2.05 -20.90
C ALA A 156 13.25 -2.76 -21.71
N ARG A 157 13.09 -4.08 -21.96
CA ARG A 157 14.02 -4.86 -22.78
C ARG A 157 14.03 -4.38 -24.22
N ASP A 158 12.85 -4.19 -24.81
CA ASP A 158 12.76 -3.74 -26.20
C ASP A 158 13.41 -2.35 -26.38
N THR A 159 13.28 -1.48 -25.38
CA THR A 159 13.93 -0.16 -25.36
C THR A 159 15.46 -0.26 -25.29
N SER A 160 16.01 -1.28 -24.63
CA SER A 160 17.47 -1.46 -24.45
C SER A 160 18.17 -2.08 -25.66
N ILE A 161 17.45 -2.83 -26.50
CA ILE A 161 18.01 -3.52 -27.68
C ILE A 161 18.33 -2.55 -28.84
N VAL A 162 17.68 -1.37 -28.85
CA VAL A 162 17.78 -0.38 -29.95
C VAL A 162 18.78 0.75 -29.63
N LYS A 163 19.38 0.78 -28.45
CA LYS A 163 20.54 1.64 -28.13
C LYS A 163 21.85 0.90 -28.30
#